data_5cba13803ddec0127058b8b320de0300
#
_entry.id   5cba13803ddec0127058b8b320de0300
#
_cell.length_a   1.000
_cell.length_b   1.000
_cell.length_c   1.000
_cell.angle_alpha   90.00
_cell.angle_beta   90.00
_cell.angle_gamma   90.00
#
_symmetry.space_group_name_H-M   'P 1'
#
loop_
_entity.id
_entity.type
_entity.pdbx_description
1 polymer ?
#
loop_
_entity_poly.entity_id
_entity_poly.type
_entity_poly.pdbx_seq_one_letter_code
_entity_poly.pdbx_strand_id
1 'polypeptide(L)'
;MLDLELSISLLLCLLSLLFFFFIINSKSIFTSFCSSNKSAKSPRSYPLIGSFLSIYANRTRLIQWTSDIVTSTSTSTFVLHRPLGRRQVLTANPSNVQHILKTHFHIYQKGEFFRTHIFDLLGDGIFNVDGENWKFQRQVASHEFNTKSLRKFVETVVDTELSDRLIPIFSTAAANKTVLDLQDILQRFGFDNICKIAFGHDPAYLLPSLPQEKFALAFETAVQISSERFRAFHPLIWKTKRLLDIGSEKQLRISVNEVREFAREIVKEKKQELSEKSSLESVDLLSRFVSSGHSDENFVTDIVISFILAGRDTTSAALTWFFWLISRHPDVENEILKEINEKSEDASFEEVKDMVYTHASLSESMRLYPPVPIDSKEAIDDDVLPDGTVIKRGTRVAYHPYAMGRSEKLWGRDWAEFRPERWLEKRDEAAGKWSFVARDPYTYPVFQAGPRICLGKEMAFLQMKRVVSGVLRRFRVVPAFEEGEEPILIAHLASKMKGGFSVKIEERVEKDF
;
A
#
# COMPACT_ATOMS: atom_id res chain seq x y z
N MET A 1 -5.57 49.39 26.75
CA MET A 1 -5.46 48.01 27.25
C MET A 1 -6.83 47.36 27.47
N LEU A 2 -7.78 48.04 28.16
CA LEU A 2 -9.15 47.50 28.37
C LEU A 2 -9.92 47.19 27.05
N ASP A 3 -9.79 48.02 26.02
CA ASP A 3 -10.47 47.81 24.74
C ASP A 3 -9.93 46.62 23.95
N LEU A 4 -8.65 46.29 24.11
CA LEU A 4 -8.05 45.15 23.43
C LEU A 4 -8.45 43.81 24.09
N GLU A 5 -8.53 43.78 25.42
CA GLU A 5 -9.02 42.62 26.17
C GLU A 5 -10.51 42.36 25.94
N LEU A 6 -11.30 43.42 25.86
CA LEU A 6 -12.73 43.35 25.54
C LEU A 6 -12.96 42.83 24.11
N SER A 7 -12.15 43.30 23.15
CA SER A 7 -12.20 42.82 21.75
C SER A 7 -11.78 41.37 21.60
N ILE A 8 -10.77 40.94 22.34
CA ILE A 8 -10.31 39.51 22.34
C ILE A 8 -11.38 38.62 22.99
N SER A 9 -11.97 39.05 24.11
CA SER A 9 -13.05 38.31 24.79
C SER A 9 -14.29 38.19 23.94
N LEU A 10 -14.69 39.26 23.23
CA LEU A 10 -15.79 39.22 22.27
C LEU A 10 -15.51 38.28 21.08
N LEU A 11 -14.31 38.32 20.55
CA LEU A 11 -13.88 37.40 19.46
C LEU A 11 -13.91 35.93 19.91
N LEU A 12 -13.43 35.65 21.11
CA LEU A 12 -13.45 34.30 21.70
C LEU A 12 -14.89 33.83 21.99
N CYS A 13 -15.75 34.71 22.48
CA CYS A 13 -17.20 34.42 22.62
C CYS A 13 -17.89 34.17 21.27
N LEU A 14 -17.57 34.94 20.24
CA LEU A 14 -18.13 34.76 18.92
C LEU A 14 -17.64 33.45 18.28
N LEU A 15 -16.38 33.14 18.44
CA LEU A 15 -15.81 31.86 17.98
C LEU A 15 -16.39 30.65 18.73
N SER A 16 -16.64 30.78 20.04
CA SER A 16 -17.27 29.72 20.83
C SER A 16 -18.74 29.55 20.48
N LEU A 17 -19.48 30.63 20.23
CA LEU A 17 -20.88 30.59 19.75
C LEU A 17 -20.97 29.98 18.35
N LEU A 18 -20.09 30.35 17.43
CA LEU A 18 -19.98 29.72 16.09
C LEU A 18 -19.65 28.24 16.18
N PHE A 19 -18.75 27.87 17.08
CA PHE A 19 -18.39 26.48 17.34
C PHE A 19 -19.56 25.68 17.94
N PHE A 20 -20.30 26.26 18.89
CA PHE A 20 -21.48 25.65 19.49
C PHE A 20 -22.64 25.54 18.49
N PHE A 21 -22.89 26.58 17.68
CA PHE A 21 -23.84 26.54 16.59
C PHE A 21 -23.49 25.47 15.55
N PHE A 22 -22.21 25.31 15.25
CA PHE A 22 -21.71 24.27 14.36
C PHE A 22 -21.90 22.86 14.93
N ILE A 23 -21.68 22.67 16.25
CA ILE A 23 -21.91 21.39 16.94
C ILE A 23 -23.41 21.04 16.99
N ILE A 24 -24.28 22.00 17.34
CA ILE A 24 -25.73 21.77 17.44
C ILE A 24 -26.34 21.46 16.07
N ASN A 25 -25.93 22.16 15.04
CA ASN A 25 -26.40 21.90 13.67
C ASN A 25 -25.66 20.75 12.97
N SER A 26 -24.54 20.28 13.52
CA SER A 26 -23.76 19.20 12.90
C SER A 26 -24.58 17.92 12.76
N LYS A 27 -25.39 17.56 13.75
CA LYS A 27 -26.26 16.38 13.67
C LYS A 27 -27.31 16.48 12.57
N SER A 28 -27.94 17.64 12.42
CA SER A 28 -28.95 17.91 11.37
C SER A 28 -28.30 18.02 9.98
N ILE A 29 -27.14 18.65 9.90
CA ILE A 29 -26.35 18.74 8.67
C ILE A 29 -25.80 17.36 8.30
N PHE A 30 -25.32 16.57 9.28
CA PHE A 30 -24.81 15.23 9.08
C PHE A 30 -25.88 14.23 8.65
N THR A 31 -27.06 14.24 9.25
CA THR A 31 -28.16 13.34 8.86
C THR A 31 -28.67 13.65 7.45
N SER A 32 -28.72 14.92 7.05
CA SER A 32 -29.06 15.34 5.69
C SER A 32 -28.01 14.95 4.65
N PHE A 33 -26.73 14.76 5.04
CA PHE A 33 -25.65 14.30 4.18
C PHE A 33 -25.59 12.77 4.05
N CYS A 34 -25.94 12.02 5.10
CA CYS A 34 -25.95 10.54 5.10
C CYS A 34 -27.16 9.93 4.40
N SER A 35 -28.26 10.65 4.26
CA SER A 35 -29.54 10.18 3.69
C SER A 35 -29.62 10.31 2.16
N SER A 36 -28.53 10.41 1.44
CA SER A 36 -28.58 10.55 -0.03
C SER A 36 -28.33 9.22 -0.72
N ASN A 37 -29.39 8.70 -1.31
CA ASN A 37 -29.44 7.65 -2.33
C ASN A 37 -28.19 7.49 -3.21
N LYS A 38 -27.96 6.24 -3.65
CA LYS A 38 -26.88 5.66 -4.48
C LYS A 38 -26.55 6.34 -5.83
N SER A 39 -26.94 7.59 -6.06
CA SER A 39 -26.44 8.41 -7.17
C SER A 39 -25.30 9.27 -6.67
N ALA A 40 -24.09 9.06 -7.21
CA ALA A 40 -22.88 9.81 -6.87
C ALA A 40 -23.05 11.29 -7.28
N LYS A 41 -23.72 12.07 -6.44
CA LYS A 41 -23.79 13.53 -6.61
C LYS A 41 -22.42 14.12 -6.31
N SER A 42 -21.94 15.01 -7.18
CA SER A 42 -20.71 15.78 -6.94
C SER A 42 -20.71 16.37 -5.54
N PRO A 43 -19.62 16.22 -4.78
CA PRO A 43 -19.55 16.73 -3.41
C PRO A 43 -19.75 18.24 -3.39
N ARG A 44 -20.61 18.73 -2.50
CA ARG A 44 -20.83 20.17 -2.33
C ARG A 44 -19.53 20.86 -1.91
N SER A 45 -19.25 21.99 -2.51
CA SER A 45 -18.13 22.85 -2.18
C SER A 45 -18.63 24.17 -1.63
N TYR A 46 -18.02 24.63 -0.55
CA TYR A 46 -18.36 25.88 0.14
C TYR A 46 -17.18 26.85 0.10
N PRO A 47 -17.42 28.17 0.11
CA PRO A 47 -16.36 29.15 0.27
C PRO A 47 -15.48 28.82 1.48
N LEU A 48 -14.18 29.05 1.39
CA LEU A 48 -13.14 28.81 2.40
C LEU A 48 -12.91 27.35 2.79
N ILE A 49 -13.95 26.57 3.04
CA ILE A 49 -13.82 25.18 3.51
C ILE A 49 -13.81 24.13 2.38
N GLY A 50 -14.13 24.55 1.15
CA GLY A 50 -14.22 23.63 0.01
C GLY A 50 -15.18 22.47 0.25
N SER A 51 -14.79 21.26 -0.13
CA SER A 51 -15.56 20.04 0.07
C SER A 51 -15.21 19.31 1.40
N PHE A 52 -14.65 20.02 2.39
CA PHE A 52 -14.18 19.41 3.64
C PHE A 52 -15.27 18.63 4.37
N LEU A 53 -16.50 19.16 4.45
CA LEU A 53 -17.62 18.47 5.11
C LEU A 53 -17.91 17.11 4.46
N SER A 54 -17.89 17.05 3.13
CA SER A 54 -18.08 15.79 2.40
C SER A 54 -16.93 14.82 2.61
N ILE A 55 -15.68 15.30 2.64
CA ILE A 55 -14.49 14.51 2.95
C ILE A 55 -14.58 13.94 4.37
N TYR A 56 -14.93 14.78 5.35
CA TYR A 56 -15.02 14.37 6.74
C TYR A 56 -16.16 13.35 6.98
N ALA A 57 -17.32 13.55 6.34
CA ALA A 57 -18.43 12.61 6.39
C ALA A 57 -18.06 11.23 5.84
N ASN A 58 -17.17 11.18 4.84
CA ASN A 58 -16.72 9.93 4.20
C ASN A 58 -15.32 9.48 4.66
N ARG A 59 -14.79 9.98 5.79
CA ARG A 59 -13.42 9.71 6.24
C ARG A 59 -13.10 8.23 6.48
N THR A 60 -14.11 7.42 6.79
CA THR A 60 -13.97 5.96 7.02
C THR A 60 -14.01 5.15 5.73
N ARG A 61 -14.54 5.72 4.63
CA ARG A 61 -14.65 5.10 3.30
C ARG A 61 -14.10 6.00 2.18
N LEU A 62 -13.07 6.76 2.48
CA LEU A 62 -12.58 7.81 1.59
C LEU A 62 -12.17 7.30 0.20
N ILE A 63 -11.54 6.12 0.15
CA ILE A 63 -11.12 5.48 -1.11
C ILE A 63 -12.34 5.08 -1.95
N GLN A 64 -13.32 4.42 -1.33
CA GLN A 64 -14.54 4.00 -2.00
C GLN A 64 -15.34 5.22 -2.48
N TRP A 65 -15.50 6.22 -1.60
CA TRP A 65 -16.23 7.45 -1.92
C TRP A 65 -15.59 8.24 -3.06
N THR A 66 -14.27 8.40 -3.07
CA THR A 66 -13.58 9.07 -4.18
C THR A 66 -13.62 8.26 -5.46
N SER A 67 -13.58 6.93 -5.37
CA SER A 67 -13.80 6.03 -6.51
C SER A 67 -15.20 6.22 -7.12
N ASP A 68 -16.25 6.23 -6.29
CA ASP A 68 -17.65 6.43 -6.74
C ASP A 68 -17.79 7.76 -7.51
N ILE A 69 -17.13 8.83 -7.02
CA ILE A 69 -17.16 10.14 -7.68
C ILE A 69 -16.46 10.08 -9.03
N VAL A 70 -15.22 9.60 -9.07
CA VAL A 70 -14.39 9.61 -10.27
C VAL A 70 -15.01 8.74 -11.36
N THR A 71 -15.52 7.56 -11.02
CA THR A 71 -16.14 6.66 -12.00
C THR A 71 -17.49 7.16 -12.52
N SER A 72 -18.19 8.01 -11.76
CA SER A 72 -19.46 8.62 -12.19
C SER A 72 -19.30 9.74 -13.21
N THR A 73 -18.08 10.28 -13.41
CA THR A 73 -17.83 11.34 -14.38
C THR A 73 -17.60 10.80 -15.80
N SER A 74 -17.98 11.58 -16.82
CA SER A 74 -17.79 11.18 -18.21
C SER A 74 -16.32 11.00 -18.60
N THR A 75 -15.44 11.86 -18.08
CA THR A 75 -13.99 11.84 -18.32
C THR A 75 -13.22 10.91 -17.38
N SER A 76 -13.88 10.33 -16.37
CA SER A 76 -13.24 9.62 -15.26
C SER A 76 -12.21 10.49 -14.52
N THR A 77 -12.47 11.80 -14.46
CA THR A 77 -11.65 12.80 -13.78
C THR A 77 -12.55 13.76 -12.99
N PHE A 78 -12.14 14.11 -11.80
CA PHE A 78 -12.90 14.99 -10.91
C PHE A 78 -11.99 16.01 -10.21
N VAL A 79 -12.41 17.26 -10.12
CA VAL A 79 -11.70 18.32 -9.37
C VAL A 79 -12.32 18.47 -7.99
N LEU A 80 -11.60 18.04 -6.97
CA LEU A 80 -11.99 18.17 -5.57
C LEU A 80 -11.48 19.48 -5.01
N HIS A 81 -12.39 20.33 -4.54
CA HIS A 81 -12.04 21.59 -3.89
C HIS A 81 -11.65 21.35 -2.44
N ARG A 82 -10.42 21.67 -2.11
CA ARG A 82 -9.87 21.58 -0.75
C ARG A 82 -10.02 22.94 -0.04
N PRO A 83 -9.90 22.99 1.30
CA PRO A 83 -9.95 24.25 2.03
C PRO A 83 -8.99 25.31 1.50
N LEU A 84 -9.36 26.57 1.65
CA LEU A 84 -8.60 27.76 1.22
C LEU A 84 -8.33 27.81 -0.29
N GLY A 85 -9.29 27.38 -1.11
CA GLY A 85 -9.21 27.46 -2.56
C GLY A 85 -8.23 26.48 -3.23
N ARG A 86 -7.60 25.58 -2.46
CA ARG A 86 -6.74 24.56 -3.03
C ARG A 86 -7.54 23.57 -3.89
N ARG A 87 -6.92 23.09 -4.96
CA ARG A 87 -7.53 22.13 -5.87
C ARG A 87 -6.76 20.81 -5.80
N GLN A 88 -7.50 19.71 -5.87
CA GLN A 88 -6.95 18.37 -6.04
C GLN A 88 -7.69 17.71 -7.20
N VAL A 89 -6.95 17.25 -8.19
CA VAL A 89 -7.51 16.50 -9.31
C VAL A 89 -7.39 15.02 -9.00
N LEU A 90 -8.50 14.28 -9.15
CA LEU A 90 -8.57 12.83 -9.03
C LEU A 90 -8.89 12.27 -10.41
N THR A 91 -8.13 11.31 -10.90
CA THR A 91 -8.36 10.70 -12.21
C THR A 91 -8.26 9.18 -12.19
N ALA A 92 -9.14 8.54 -12.95
CA ALA A 92 -9.10 7.12 -13.29
C ALA A 92 -9.03 6.93 -14.83
N ASN A 93 -8.63 7.96 -15.55
CA ASN A 93 -8.49 7.97 -17.01
C ASN A 93 -7.09 7.49 -17.40
N PRO A 94 -6.93 6.37 -18.15
CA PRO A 94 -5.62 5.83 -18.54
C PRO A 94 -4.74 6.83 -19.32
N SER A 95 -5.34 7.66 -20.19
CA SER A 95 -4.59 8.66 -20.96
C SER A 95 -3.98 9.73 -20.03
N ASN A 96 -4.75 10.16 -19.01
CA ASN A 96 -4.24 11.08 -17.99
C ASN A 96 -3.14 10.41 -17.15
N VAL A 97 -3.31 9.14 -16.79
CA VAL A 97 -2.29 8.39 -16.03
C VAL A 97 -0.99 8.26 -16.83
N GLN A 98 -1.09 7.95 -18.12
CA GLN A 98 0.07 7.91 -19.02
C GLN A 98 0.76 9.28 -19.14
N HIS A 99 -0.03 10.33 -19.26
CA HIS A 99 0.46 11.71 -19.31
C HIS A 99 1.26 12.08 -18.06
N ILE A 100 0.71 11.81 -16.87
CA ILE A 100 1.32 12.10 -15.58
C ILE A 100 2.57 11.26 -15.32
N LEU A 101 2.52 9.97 -15.62
CA LEU A 101 3.57 9.03 -15.23
C LEU A 101 4.66 8.83 -16.29
N LYS A 102 4.43 9.24 -17.53
CA LYS A 102 5.40 9.06 -18.63
C LYS A 102 5.63 10.33 -19.44
N THR A 103 4.60 10.82 -20.13
CA THR A 103 4.77 11.87 -21.16
C THR A 103 5.24 13.19 -20.55
N HIS A 104 4.65 13.62 -19.45
CA HIS A 104 4.99 14.84 -18.72
C HIS A 104 5.55 14.53 -17.31
N PHE A 105 6.24 13.40 -17.19
CA PHE A 105 6.82 12.94 -15.92
C PHE A 105 7.64 14.02 -15.20
N HIS A 106 8.34 14.87 -15.92
CA HIS A 106 9.16 15.94 -15.37
C HIS A 106 8.34 17.04 -14.68
N ILE A 107 7.07 17.25 -15.08
CA ILE A 107 6.15 18.20 -14.45
C ILE A 107 5.56 17.63 -13.16
N TYR A 108 5.30 16.32 -13.11
CA TYR A 108 4.58 15.67 -12.01
C TYR A 108 5.53 15.00 -11.03
N GLN A 109 5.89 15.72 -9.99
CA GLN A 109 6.81 15.27 -8.95
C GLN A 109 6.07 14.78 -7.70
N LYS A 110 6.79 14.20 -6.72
CA LYS A 110 6.19 13.93 -5.40
C LYS A 110 5.77 15.24 -4.73
N GLY A 111 6.58 16.25 -4.89
CA GLY A 111 6.29 17.62 -4.50
C GLY A 111 6.38 17.87 -3.00
N GLU A 112 6.33 19.14 -2.63
CA GLU A 112 6.50 19.58 -1.24
C GLU A 112 5.36 19.13 -0.33
N PHE A 113 4.13 19.06 -0.87
CA PHE A 113 2.99 18.59 -0.08
C PHE A 113 3.20 17.15 0.41
N PHE A 114 3.53 16.22 -0.48
CA PHE A 114 3.77 14.83 -0.11
C PHE A 114 4.97 14.72 0.83
N ARG A 115 6.08 15.35 0.43
CA ARG A 115 7.33 15.33 1.17
C ARG A 115 7.15 15.75 2.62
N THR A 116 6.51 16.89 2.88
CA THR A 116 6.33 17.43 4.24
C THR A 116 5.49 16.51 5.13
N HIS A 117 4.51 15.79 4.58
CA HIS A 117 3.59 14.97 5.36
C HIS A 117 4.23 13.68 5.88
N ILE A 118 5.18 13.11 5.13
CA ILE A 118 5.82 11.82 5.47
C ILE A 118 7.31 11.93 5.79
N PHE A 119 7.87 13.14 5.80
CA PHE A 119 9.31 13.37 6.00
C PHE A 119 9.83 12.79 7.31
N ASP A 120 9.07 12.91 8.41
CA ASP A 120 9.52 12.40 9.70
C ASP A 120 9.80 10.89 9.65
N LEU A 121 8.98 10.13 8.92
CA LEU A 121 9.13 8.69 8.77
C LEU A 121 10.13 8.30 7.68
N LEU A 122 10.00 8.85 6.48
CA LEU A 122 10.75 8.40 5.29
C LEU A 122 11.95 9.28 4.93
N GLY A 123 12.12 10.41 5.61
CA GLY A 123 13.23 11.33 5.36
C GLY A 123 13.46 11.62 3.88
N ASP A 124 14.70 11.43 3.43
CA ASP A 124 15.14 11.53 2.04
C ASP A 124 15.18 10.19 1.31
N GLY A 125 14.37 9.20 1.75
CA GLY A 125 14.25 7.91 1.09
C GLY A 125 13.57 7.98 -0.28
N ILE A 126 13.71 6.93 -1.07
CA ILE A 126 13.33 6.83 -2.49
C ILE A 126 11.88 7.22 -2.81
N PHE A 127 10.96 7.06 -1.86
CA PHE A 127 9.55 7.43 -2.04
C PHE A 127 9.28 8.92 -1.83
N ASN A 128 10.20 9.64 -1.19
CA ASN A 128 9.99 11.02 -0.75
C ASN A 128 10.84 12.06 -1.50
N VAL A 129 11.69 11.60 -2.41
CA VAL A 129 12.60 12.47 -3.18
C VAL A 129 12.28 12.50 -4.66
N ASP A 130 12.72 13.57 -5.31
CA ASP A 130 12.62 13.80 -6.75
C ASP A 130 14.02 14.06 -7.36
N GLY A 131 14.09 14.25 -8.66
CA GLY A 131 15.30 14.68 -9.38
C GLY A 131 16.45 13.68 -9.30
N GLU A 132 17.68 14.20 -9.18
CA GLU A 132 18.91 13.40 -9.23
C GLU A 132 19.04 12.47 -8.01
N ASN A 133 18.58 12.91 -6.83
CA ASN A 133 18.63 12.08 -5.62
C ASN A 133 17.75 10.81 -5.78
N TRP A 134 16.55 10.96 -6.36
CA TRP A 134 15.72 9.81 -6.70
C TRP A 134 16.37 8.90 -7.75
N LYS A 135 16.96 9.48 -8.82
CA LYS A 135 17.62 8.71 -9.87
C LYS A 135 18.77 7.87 -9.31
N PHE A 136 19.60 8.49 -8.48
CA PHE A 136 20.72 7.81 -7.81
C PHE A 136 20.24 6.62 -6.99
N GLN A 137 19.28 6.83 -6.08
CA GLN A 137 18.74 5.76 -5.24
C GLN A 137 18.15 4.63 -6.07
N ARG A 138 17.40 4.99 -7.12
CA ARG A 138 16.79 4.00 -8.01
C ARG A 138 17.84 3.20 -8.79
N GLN A 139 18.89 3.83 -9.25
CA GLN A 139 19.98 3.16 -9.96
C GLN A 139 20.68 2.15 -9.05
N VAL A 140 21.09 2.56 -7.84
CA VAL A 140 21.72 1.67 -6.86
C VAL A 140 20.80 0.48 -6.54
N ALA A 141 19.52 0.75 -6.24
CA ALA A 141 18.57 -0.28 -5.90
C ALA A 141 18.33 -1.28 -7.05
N SER A 142 18.30 -0.81 -8.30
CA SER A 142 17.99 -1.67 -9.46
C SER A 142 18.94 -2.87 -9.64
N HIS A 143 20.16 -2.77 -9.13
CA HIS A 143 21.15 -3.86 -9.22
C HIS A 143 20.78 -5.10 -8.42
N GLU A 144 19.90 -4.98 -7.41
CA GLU A 144 19.43 -6.12 -6.61
C GLU A 144 18.26 -6.89 -7.24
N PHE A 145 17.54 -6.28 -8.19
CA PHE A 145 16.37 -6.91 -8.81
C PHE A 145 16.70 -7.66 -10.12
N ASN A 146 17.88 -8.31 -10.16
CA ASN A 146 18.28 -9.16 -11.27
C ASN A 146 17.90 -10.64 -11.02
N THR A 147 17.90 -11.46 -12.07
CA THR A 147 17.45 -12.86 -12.01
C THR A 147 18.20 -13.71 -10.97
N LYS A 148 19.51 -13.48 -10.78
CA LYS A 148 20.31 -14.22 -9.79
C LYS A 148 19.87 -13.90 -8.37
N SER A 149 19.69 -12.63 -8.05
CA SER A 149 19.21 -12.17 -6.74
C SER A 149 17.78 -12.65 -6.48
N LEU A 150 16.90 -12.60 -7.48
CA LEU A 150 15.53 -13.09 -7.37
C LEU A 150 15.47 -14.59 -7.12
N ARG A 151 16.30 -15.40 -7.80
CA ARG A 151 16.38 -16.84 -7.56
C ARG A 151 16.83 -17.12 -6.13
N LYS A 152 17.94 -16.51 -5.69
CA LYS A 152 18.43 -16.64 -4.32
C LYS A 152 17.35 -16.25 -3.30
N PHE A 153 16.62 -15.17 -3.55
CA PHE A 153 15.54 -14.72 -2.67
C PHE A 153 14.47 -15.80 -2.49
N VAL A 154 13.97 -16.39 -3.57
CA VAL A 154 12.93 -17.42 -3.49
C VAL A 154 13.45 -18.67 -2.80
N GLU A 155 14.55 -19.25 -3.31
CA GLU A 155 15.05 -20.56 -2.89
C GLU A 155 15.71 -20.57 -1.50
N THR A 156 16.12 -19.42 -0.96
CA THR A 156 16.77 -19.38 0.36
C THR A 156 16.00 -18.61 1.41
N VAL A 157 15.40 -17.47 1.06
CA VAL A 157 14.75 -16.61 2.06
C VAL A 157 13.28 -16.95 2.18
N VAL A 158 12.52 -16.94 1.07
CA VAL A 158 11.06 -17.17 1.10
C VAL A 158 10.77 -18.60 1.53
N ASP A 159 11.50 -19.60 1.00
CA ASP A 159 11.29 -21.01 1.33
C ASP A 159 11.59 -21.30 2.80
N THR A 160 12.69 -20.75 3.34
CA THR A 160 13.01 -20.89 4.76
C THR A 160 11.94 -20.25 5.66
N GLU A 161 11.51 -19.01 5.35
CA GLU A 161 10.45 -18.37 6.14
C GLU A 161 9.12 -19.12 6.06
N LEU A 162 8.82 -19.68 4.89
CA LEU A 162 7.59 -20.45 4.69
C LEU A 162 7.63 -21.76 5.46
N SER A 163 8.67 -22.58 5.27
CA SER A 163 8.77 -23.93 5.84
C SER A 163 9.04 -23.93 7.34
N ASP A 164 9.92 -23.06 7.81
CA ASP A 164 10.40 -23.11 9.19
C ASP A 164 9.57 -22.27 10.15
N ARG A 165 8.76 -21.31 9.61
CA ARG A 165 8.00 -20.39 10.46
C ARG A 165 6.51 -20.34 10.11
N LEU A 166 6.12 -20.02 8.88
CA LEU A 166 4.71 -19.83 8.53
C LEU A 166 3.90 -21.13 8.61
N ILE A 167 4.37 -22.19 7.99
CA ILE A 167 3.71 -23.51 7.99
C ILE A 167 3.56 -24.08 9.39
N PRO A 168 4.57 -24.10 10.28
CA PRO A 168 4.42 -24.53 11.68
C PRO A 168 3.38 -23.71 12.47
N ILE A 169 3.28 -22.40 12.26
CA ILE A 169 2.25 -21.57 12.88
C ILE A 169 0.86 -22.03 12.43
N PHE A 170 0.68 -22.28 11.14
CA PHE A 170 -0.60 -22.75 10.58
C PHE A 170 -0.95 -24.16 11.05
N SER A 171 0.00 -25.09 11.06
CA SER A 171 -0.21 -26.45 11.61
C SER A 171 -0.64 -26.42 13.07
N THR A 172 0.03 -25.58 13.87
CA THR A 172 -0.32 -25.41 15.28
C THR A 172 -1.73 -24.82 15.45
N ALA A 173 -2.09 -23.82 14.62
CA ALA A 173 -3.41 -23.19 14.65
C ALA A 173 -4.51 -24.16 14.22
N ALA A 174 -4.27 -24.99 13.21
CA ALA A 174 -5.18 -26.02 12.74
C ALA A 174 -5.43 -27.08 13.81
N ALA A 175 -4.35 -27.61 14.41
CA ALA A 175 -4.44 -28.62 15.49
C ALA A 175 -5.18 -28.09 16.71
N ASN A 176 -4.93 -26.85 17.12
CA ASN A 176 -5.54 -26.21 18.28
C ASN A 176 -6.87 -25.52 18.00
N LYS A 177 -7.30 -25.46 16.73
CA LYS A 177 -8.51 -24.73 16.26
C LYS A 177 -8.52 -23.26 16.70
N THR A 178 -7.35 -22.63 16.73
CA THR A 178 -7.20 -21.22 17.12
C THR A 178 -7.47 -20.30 15.95
N VAL A 179 -8.09 -19.14 16.25
CA VAL A 179 -8.28 -18.06 15.26
C VAL A 179 -7.02 -17.23 15.21
N LEU A 180 -6.52 -16.99 13.99
CA LEU A 180 -5.35 -16.15 13.72
C LEU A 180 -5.75 -14.86 13.01
N ASP A 181 -5.01 -13.78 13.23
CA ASP A 181 -5.03 -12.62 12.34
C ASP A 181 -4.04 -12.84 11.20
N LEU A 182 -4.56 -13.28 10.05
CA LEU A 182 -3.74 -13.55 8.87
C LEU A 182 -3.04 -12.29 8.33
N GLN A 183 -3.65 -11.11 8.48
CA GLN A 183 -3.02 -9.85 8.07
C GLN A 183 -1.76 -9.58 8.89
N ASP A 184 -1.80 -9.75 10.22
CA ASP A 184 -0.62 -9.57 11.08
C ASP A 184 0.48 -10.60 10.73
N ILE A 185 0.12 -11.86 10.57
CA ILE A 185 1.05 -12.93 10.20
C ILE A 185 1.75 -12.63 8.87
N LEU A 186 1.00 -12.21 7.85
CA LEU A 186 1.57 -11.86 6.55
C LEU A 186 2.44 -10.59 6.60
N GLN A 187 2.14 -9.66 7.50
CA GLN A 187 3.01 -8.50 7.74
C GLN A 187 4.34 -8.89 8.39
N ARG A 188 4.32 -9.81 9.36
CA ARG A 188 5.54 -10.38 9.98
C ARG A 188 6.36 -11.14 8.96
N PHE A 189 5.71 -11.99 8.17
CA PHE A 189 6.34 -12.72 7.07
C PHE A 189 7.02 -11.78 6.06
N GLY A 190 6.32 -10.73 5.60
CA GLY A 190 6.87 -9.74 4.69
C GLY A 190 8.03 -8.95 5.31
N PHE A 191 7.95 -8.66 6.60
CA PHE A 191 9.00 -7.93 7.32
C PHE A 191 10.29 -8.75 7.44
N ASP A 192 10.20 -10.01 7.89
CA ASP A 192 11.35 -10.88 8.01
C ASP A 192 12.02 -11.12 6.65
N ASN A 193 11.22 -11.35 5.61
CA ASN A 193 11.73 -11.51 4.24
C ASN A 193 12.47 -10.27 3.72
N ILE A 194 11.89 -9.05 3.88
CA ILE A 194 12.57 -7.85 3.36
C ILE A 194 13.84 -7.54 4.14
N CYS A 195 13.86 -7.76 5.46
CA CYS A 195 15.06 -7.57 6.27
C CYS A 195 16.17 -8.55 5.87
N LYS A 196 15.84 -9.83 5.64
CA LYS A 196 16.81 -10.84 5.21
C LYS A 196 17.41 -10.54 3.84
N ILE A 197 16.56 -10.24 2.84
CA ILE A 197 17.06 -10.07 1.46
C ILE A 197 17.73 -8.72 1.24
N ALA A 198 17.15 -7.64 1.79
CA ALA A 198 17.66 -6.30 1.54
C ALA A 198 18.81 -5.89 2.44
N PHE A 199 18.88 -6.45 3.66
CA PHE A 199 19.84 -6.01 4.68
C PHE A 199 20.70 -7.13 5.22
N GLY A 200 20.40 -8.41 4.92
CA GLY A 200 21.09 -9.56 5.48
C GLY A 200 20.83 -9.76 6.98
N HIS A 201 19.76 -9.17 7.52
CA HIS A 201 19.37 -9.18 8.93
C HIS A 201 18.10 -9.99 9.14
N ASP A 202 18.10 -10.95 10.09
CA ASP A 202 16.92 -11.73 10.47
C ASP A 202 16.31 -11.20 11.77
N PRO A 203 15.23 -10.40 11.73
CA PRO A 203 14.60 -9.88 12.94
C PRO A 203 13.77 -10.94 13.69
N ALA A 204 13.46 -12.07 13.05
CA ALA A 204 12.71 -13.19 13.60
C ALA A 204 11.36 -12.80 14.24
N TYR A 205 10.58 -11.96 13.56
CA TYR A 205 9.27 -11.52 14.07
C TYR A 205 8.17 -12.56 13.83
N LEU A 206 8.34 -13.43 12.86
CA LEU A 206 7.42 -14.53 12.60
C LEU A 206 7.83 -15.78 13.41
N LEU A 207 7.71 -15.70 14.72
CA LEU A 207 7.90 -16.83 15.64
C LEU A 207 6.57 -17.45 16.05
N PRO A 208 6.52 -18.75 16.42
CA PRO A 208 5.29 -19.40 16.90
C PRO A 208 4.61 -18.71 18.09
N SER A 209 5.39 -18.02 18.93
CA SER A 209 4.87 -17.22 20.07
C SER A 209 4.23 -15.91 19.64
N LEU A 210 4.40 -15.47 18.39
CA LEU A 210 3.94 -14.19 17.82
C LEU A 210 4.20 -13.01 18.77
N PRO A 211 5.44 -12.73 19.15
CA PRO A 211 5.78 -11.72 20.14
C PRO A 211 5.27 -10.35 19.73
N GLN A 212 4.86 -9.53 20.70
CA GLN A 212 4.55 -8.13 20.46
C GLN A 212 5.84 -7.32 20.41
N GLU A 213 6.26 -6.96 19.20
CA GLU A 213 7.48 -6.21 18.99
C GLU A 213 7.25 -4.70 18.96
N LYS A 214 8.05 -3.96 19.71
CA LYS A 214 7.97 -2.50 19.81
C LYS A 214 8.07 -1.82 18.44
N PHE A 215 9.00 -2.29 17.60
CA PHE A 215 9.17 -1.76 16.25
C PHE A 215 7.90 -1.89 15.42
N ALA A 216 7.25 -3.05 15.41
CA ALA A 216 6.04 -3.28 14.60
C ALA A 216 4.94 -2.28 14.96
N LEU A 217 4.68 -2.11 16.27
CA LEU A 217 3.69 -1.16 16.76
C LEU A 217 4.07 0.30 16.46
N ALA A 218 5.35 0.64 16.63
CA ALA A 218 5.86 1.97 16.33
C ALA A 218 5.75 2.29 14.83
N PHE A 219 6.09 1.32 13.97
CA PHE A 219 6.00 1.47 12.52
C PHE A 219 4.55 1.69 12.07
N GLU A 220 3.61 0.87 12.57
CA GLU A 220 2.19 1.03 12.29
C GLU A 220 1.66 2.40 12.70
N THR A 221 1.99 2.83 13.91
CA THR A 221 1.59 4.13 14.45
C THR A 221 2.16 5.29 13.62
N ALA A 222 3.43 5.19 13.23
CA ALA A 222 4.08 6.22 12.40
C ALA A 222 3.45 6.30 11.01
N VAL A 223 3.17 5.17 10.35
CA VAL A 223 2.50 5.10 9.05
C VAL A 223 1.08 5.66 9.15
N GLN A 224 0.33 5.28 10.18
CA GLN A 224 -1.04 5.75 10.38
C GLN A 224 -1.08 7.29 10.56
N ILE A 225 -0.33 7.83 11.51
CA ILE A 225 -0.36 9.27 11.83
C ILE A 225 0.15 10.09 10.64
N SER A 226 1.21 9.64 9.97
CA SER A 226 1.72 10.30 8.75
C SER A 226 0.65 10.33 7.65
N SER A 227 -0.14 9.26 7.50
CA SER A 227 -1.25 9.19 6.54
C SER A 227 -2.43 10.08 6.94
N GLU A 228 -2.71 10.21 8.23
CA GLU A 228 -3.79 11.08 8.74
C GLU A 228 -3.51 12.56 8.46
N ARG A 229 -2.26 12.99 8.39
CA ARG A 229 -1.89 14.37 8.01
C ARG A 229 -2.42 14.75 6.62
N PHE A 230 -2.49 13.82 5.65
CA PHE A 230 -3.06 14.07 4.31
C PHE A 230 -4.56 14.41 4.34
N ARG A 231 -5.26 13.99 5.40
CA ARG A 231 -6.70 14.21 5.62
C ARG A 231 -7.00 15.43 6.49
N ALA A 232 -5.99 16.00 7.12
CA ALA A 232 -6.14 17.19 7.97
C ALA A 232 -6.80 18.34 7.20
N PHE A 233 -7.66 19.09 7.89
CA PHE A 233 -8.29 20.30 7.33
C PHE A 233 -7.23 21.27 6.81
N HIS A 234 -6.25 21.57 7.63
CA HIS A 234 -5.12 22.43 7.28
C HIS A 234 -3.83 21.94 7.94
N PRO A 235 -2.67 22.04 7.27
CA PRO A 235 -1.38 21.61 7.85
C PRO A 235 -1.01 22.31 9.16
N LEU A 236 -1.48 23.53 9.41
CA LEU A 236 -1.24 24.23 10.67
C LEU A 236 -1.70 23.44 11.89
N ILE A 237 -2.75 22.64 11.78
CA ILE A 237 -3.29 21.85 12.90
C ILE A 237 -2.23 20.87 13.42
N TRP A 238 -1.65 20.06 12.54
CA TRP A 238 -0.62 19.12 12.97
C TRP A 238 0.72 19.80 13.23
N LYS A 239 1.06 20.89 12.49
CA LYS A 239 2.27 21.68 12.76
C LYS A 239 2.23 22.32 14.16
N THR A 240 1.08 22.82 14.62
CA THR A 240 0.91 23.34 15.98
C THR A 240 1.02 22.24 17.02
N LYS A 241 0.38 21.08 16.82
CA LYS A 241 0.55 19.92 17.71
C LYS A 241 2.00 19.48 17.81
N ARG A 242 2.74 19.49 16.69
CA ARG A 242 4.17 19.18 16.62
C ARG A 242 5.01 20.20 17.42
N LEU A 243 4.74 21.49 17.24
CA LEU A 243 5.44 22.56 17.97
C LEU A 243 5.25 22.43 19.48
N LEU A 244 4.03 22.05 19.91
CA LEU A 244 3.69 21.90 21.33
C LEU A 244 4.03 20.52 21.88
N ASP A 245 4.51 19.58 21.06
CA ASP A 245 4.78 18.17 21.39
C ASP A 245 3.59 17.47 22.06
N ILE A 246 2.38 17.59 21.49
CA ILE A 246 1.14 17.03 22.05
C ILE A 246 0.40 16.09 21.10
N GLY A 247 -0.42 15.22 21.68
CA GLY A 247 -1.37 14.36 20.96
C GLY A 247 -0.69 13.45 19.92
N SER A 248 -1.27 13.38 18.72
CA SER A 248 -0.77 12.52 17.64
C SER A 248 0.67 12.84 17.22
N GLU A 249 1.09 14.11 17.27
CA GLU A 249 2.43 14.48 16.84
C GLU A 249 3.51 14.06 17.85
N LYS A 250 3.22 14.12 19.16
CA LYS A 250 4.09 13.54 20.19
C LYS A 250 4.22 12.02 20.00
N GLN A 251 3.10 11.33 19.75
CA GLN A 251 3.09 9.91 19.50
C GLN A 251 3.89 9.56 18.23
N LEU A 252 3.72 10.33 17.15
CA LEU A 252 4.51 10.16 15.94
C LEU A 252 6.00 10.28 16.20
N ARG A 253 6.43 11.33 16.93
CA ARG A 253 7.83 11.54 17.27
C ARG A 253 8.43 10.36 18.04
N ILE A 254 7.70 9.84 19.04
CA ILE A 254 8.14 8.66 19.81
C ILE A 254 8.26 7.44 18.88
N SER A 255 7.23 7.18 18.09
CA SER A 255 7.21 6.02 17.17
C SER A 255 8.28 6.12 16.09
N VAL A 256 8.50 7.29 15.50
CA VAL A 256 9.57 7.50 14.51
C VAL A 256 10.95 7.29 15.12
N ASN A 257 11.19 7.73 16.36
CA ASN A 257 12.46 7.49 17.03
C ASN A 257 12.73 5.99 17.18
N GLU A 258 11.76 5.20 17.63
CA GLU A 258 11.89 3.74 17.74
C GLU A 258 12.19 3.08 16.38
N VAL A 259 11.48 3.50 15.32
CA VAL A 259 11.71 3.00 13.96
C VAL A 259 13.12 3.36 13.46
N ARG A 260 13.58 4.57 13.73
CA ARG A 260 14.91 5.02 13.31
C ARG A 260 16.04 4.36 14.11
N GLU A 261 15.83 4.09 15.40
CA GLU A 261 16.80 3.34 16.22
C GLU A 261 17.01 1.94 15.65
N PHE A 262 15.94 1.19 15.41
CA PHE A 262 16.02 -0.13 14.78
C PHE A 262 16.75 -0.08 13.42
N ALA A 263 16.41 0.88 12.56
CA ALA A 263 17.05 1.00 11.26
C ALA A 263 18.54 1.37 11.36
N ARG A 264 18.93 2.21 12.35
CA ARG A 264 20.34 2.55 12.61
C ARG A 264 21.14 1.35 13.13
N GLU A 265 20.54 0.51 13.95
CA GLU A 265 21.18 -0.74 14.40
C GLU A 265 21.54 -1.62 13.21
N ILE A 266 20.61 -1.85 12.30
CA ILE A 266 20.87 -2.60 11.04
C ILE A 266 22.01 -1.97 10.24
N VAL A 267 22.01 -0.65 10.08
CA VAL A 267 23.08 0.08 9.35
C VAL A 267 24.42 -0.06 10.05
N LYS A 268 24.45 0.01 11.37
CA LYS A 268 25.68 -0.15 12.18
C LYS A 268 26.25 -1.57 12.06
N GLU A 269 25.40 -2.60 12.22
CA GLU A 269 25.78 -4.01 12.03
C GLU A 269 26.37 -4.23 10.63
N LYS A 270 25.71 -3.70 9.59
CA LYS A 270 26.20 -3.82 8.22
C LYS A 270 27.55 -3.14 8.00
N LYS A 271 27.75 -1.94 8.54
CA LYS A 271 29.06 -1.24 8.47
C LYS A 271 30.16 -2.02 9.16
N GLN A 272 29.87 -2.64 10.31
CA GLN A 272 30.81 -3.49 11.01
C GLN A 272 31.13 -4.74 10.18
N GLU A 273 30.13 -5.45 9.66
CA GLU A 273 30.30 -6.62 8.78
C GLU A 273 31.21 -6.30 7.59
N LEU A 274 30.99 -5.16 6.93
CA LEU A 274 31.76 -4.70 5.78
C LEU A 274 33.21 -4.35 6.16
N SER A 275 33.47 -3.89 7.38
CA SER A 275 34.81 -3.57 7.86
C SER A 275 35.63 -4.80 8.22
N GLU A 276 34.99 -5.88 8.66
CA GLU A 276 35.63 -7.13 9.09
C GLU A 276 35.93 -8.10 7.93
N LYS A 277 35.09 -8.06 6.87
CA LYS A 277 35.23 -8.95 5.71
C LYS A 277 35.98 -8.29 4.56
N SER A 278 37.11 -8.82 4.17
CA SER A 278 37.91 -8.36 3.02
C SER A 278 37.30 -8.68 1.64
N SER A 279 36.32 -9.60 1.57
CA SER A 279 35.55 -9.89 0.37
C SER A 279 34.12 -10.24 0.74
N LEU A 280 33.14 -9.60 0.05
CA LEU A 280 31.72 -9.89 0.22
C LEU A 280 31.35 -11.16 -0.57
N GLU A 281 31.00 -12.24 0.11
CA GLU A 281 30.43 -13.44 -0.51
C GLU A 281 29.03 -13.17 -1.06
N SER A 282 28.27 -12.23 -0.48
CA SER A 282 26.98 -11.77 -0.99
C SER A 282 26.83 -10.26 -0.79
N VAL A 283 26.56 -9.56 -1.88
CA VAL A 283 26.28 -8.13 -1.87
C VAL A 283 24.76 -7.97 -1.80
N ASP A 284 24.23 -7.52 -0.65
CA ASP A 284 22.83 -7.14 -0.50
C ASP A 284 22.62 -5.65 -0.81
N LEU A 285 21.34 -5.22 -0.83
CA LEU A 285 20.97 -3.85 -1.14
C LEU A 285 21.63 -2.83 -0.20
N LEU A 286 21.64 -3.11 1.12
CA LEU A 286 22.22 -2.20 2.11
C LEU A 286 23.73 -2.08 1.93
N SER A 287 24.43 -3.19 1.67
CA SER A 287 25.85 -3.19 1.36
C SER A 287 26.20 -2.29 0.17
N ARG A 288 25.36 -2.29 -0.88
CA ARG A 288 25.55 -1.40 -2.04
C ARG A 288 25.42 0.07 -1.68
N PHE A 289 24.39 0.43 -0.88
CA PHE A 289 24.21 1.81 -0.45
C PHE A 289 25.34 2.28 0.46
N VAL A 290 25.78 1.47 1.41
CA VAL A 290 26.91 1.77 2.28
C VAL A 290 28.21 1.95 1.48
N SER A 291 28.44 1.11 0.47
CA SER A 291 29.64 1.15 -0.39
C SER A 291 29.58 2.19 -1.51
N SER A 292 28.45 2.83 -1.76
CA SER A 292 28.28 3.82 -2.84
C SER A 292 28.93 5.19 -2.60
N GLY A 293 29.64 5.35 -1.47
CA GLY A 293 30.29 6.61 -1.08
C GLY A 293 29.39 7.62 -0.39
N HIS A 294 28.09 7.35 -0.24
CA HIS A 294 27.17 8.15 0.56
C HIS A 294 27.21 7.64 2.00
N SER A 295 28.12 8.20 2.80
CA SER A 295 28.37 7.78 4.18
C SER A 295 27.44 8.41 5.21
N ASP A 296 26.51 9.28 4.81
CA ASP A 296 25.55 9.88 5.74
C ASP A 296 24.62 8.79 6.29
N GLU A 297 24.74 8.57 7.60
CA GLU A 297 23.98 7.55 8.31
C GLU A 297 22.48 7.81 8.28
N ASN A 298 22.04 9.06 8.30
CA ASN A 298 20.61 9.38 8.21
C ASN A 298 20.05 9.01 6.84
N PHE A 299 20.80 9.30 5.77
CA PHE A 299 20.40 8.92 4.42
C PHE A 299 20.25 7.39 4.27
N VAL A 300 21.23 6.62 4.76
CA VAL A 300 21.16 5.13 4.69
C VAL A 300 20.02 4.60 5.57
N THR A 301 19.78 5.21 6.74
CA THR A 301 18.63 4.88 7.61
C THR A 301 17.30 5.11 6.89
N ASP A 302 17.14 6.21 6.16
CA ASP A 302 15.94 6.53 5.38
C ASP A 302 15.71 5.50 4.25
N ILE A 303 16.79 4.99 3.66
CA ILE A 303 16.73 3.89 2.68
C ILE A 303 16.19 2.61 3.33
N VAL A 304 16.74 2.20 4.48
CA VAL A 304 16.28 1.01 5.21
C VAL A 304 14.78 1.11 5.51
N ILE A 305 14.32 2.23 6.09
CA ILE A 305 12.91 2.44 6.43
C ILE A 305 12.02 2.40 5.15
N SER A 306 12.49 2.99 4.05
CA SER A 306 11.76 2.97 2.77
C SER A 306 11.58 1.56 2.22
N PHE A 307 12.61 0.70 2.28
CA PHE A 307 12.51 -0.68 1.80
C PHE A 307 11.70 -1.57 2.73
N ILE A 308 11.73 -1.33 4.05
CA ILE A 308 10.82 -2.00 5.00
C ILE A 308 9.36 -1.70 4.62
N LEU A 309 9.01 -0.43 4.42
CA LEU A 309 7.66 -0.05 3.98
C LEU A 309 7.27 -0.74 2.68
N ALA A 310 8.18 -0.78 1.70
CA ALA A 310 7.92 -1.37 0.39
C ALA A 310 7.65 -2.88 0.46
N GLY A 311 8.49 -3.63 1.16
CA GLY A 311 8.44 -5.10 1.18
C GLY A 311 7.41 -5.66 2.16
N ARG A 312 7.22 -5.02 3.30
CA ARG A 312 6.31 -5.46 4.35
C ARG A 312 4.84 -5.20 3.97
N ASP A 313 4.48 -3.94 3.76
CA ASP A 313 3.07 -3.53 3.75
C ASP A 313 2.36 -3.86 2.43
N THR A 314 3.06 -3.82 1.30
CA THR A 314 2.41 -4.01 0.00
C THR A 314 2.13 -5.47 -0.31
N THR A 315 3.09 -6.36 -0.05
CA THR A 315 2.93 -7.80 -0.30
C THR A 315 1.96 -8.43 0.68
N SER A 316 2.00 -8.04 1.96
CA SER A 316 1.04 -8.52 2.95
C SER A 316 -0.39 -8.07 2.63
N ALA A 317 -0.58 -6.83 2.19
CA ALA A 317 -1.88 -6.35 1.74
C ALA A 317 -2.41 -7.14 0.54
N ALA A 318 -1.56 -7.40 -0.47
CA ALA A 318 -1.94 -8.18 -1.65
C ALA A 318 -2.37 -9.60 -1.26
N LEU A 319 -1.61 -10.29 -0.41
CA LEU A 319 -1.92 -11.64 0.06
C LEU A 319 -3.16 -11.68 0.97
N THR A 320 -3.35 -10.70 1.85
CA THR A 320 -4.54 -10.60 2.72
C THR A 320 -5.83 -10.57 1.89
N TRP A 321 -5.89 -9.69 0.90
CA TRP A 321 -7.06 -9.59 0.03
C TRP A 321 -7.19 -10.77 -0.93
N PHE A 322 -6.09 -11.37 -1.34
CA PHE A 322 -6.09 -12.59 -2.14
C PHE A 322 -6.73 -13.76 -1.37
N PHE A 323 -6.29 -14.05 -0.15
CA PHE A 323 -6.86 -15.13 0.66
C PHE A 323 -8.33 -14.88 1.03
N TRP A 324 -8.72 -13.62 1.23
CA TRP A 324 -10.13 -13.27 1.35
C TRP A 324 -10.94 -13.62 0.10
N LEU A 325 -10.46 -13.25 -1.07
CA LEU A 325 -11.15 -13.54 -2.33
C LEU A 325 -11.22 -15.04 -2.61
N ILE A 326 -10.12 -15.76 -2.45
CA ILE A 326 -10.06 -17.20 -2.67
C ILE A 326 -11.03 -17.96 -1.77
N SER A 327 -11.15 -17.59 -0.50
CA SER A 327 -12.09 -18.22 0.43
C SER A 327 -13.57 -18.15 0.00
N ARG A 328 -13.88 -17.25 -0.94
CA ARG A 328 -15.23 -17.03 -1.46
C ARG A 328 -15.41 -17.54 -2.91
N HIS A 329 -14.34 -18.02 -3.54
CA HIS A 329 -14.32 -18.49 -4.93
C HIS A 329 -13.66 -19.88 -5.01
N PRO A 330 -14.36 -20.93 -4.55
CA PRO A 330 -13.81 -22.29 -4.53
C PRO A 330 -13.47 -22.84 -5.90
N ASP A 331 -14.13 -22.38 -6.95
CA ASP A 331 -13.81 -22.68 -8.35
C ASP A 331 -12.42 -22.19 -8.73
N VAL A 332 -12.06 -20.96 -8.39
CA VAL A 332 -10.73 -20.40 -8.62
C VAL A 332 -9.68 -21.07 -7.72
N GLU A 333 -10.01 -21.36 -6.46
CA GLU A 333 -9.14 -22.11 -5.56
C GLU A 333 -8.78 -23.48 -6.15
N ASN A 334 -9.75 -24.21 -6.68
CA ASN A 334 -9.55 -25.52 -7.31
C ASN A 334 -8.64 -25.43 -8.55
N GLU A 335 -8.77 -24.42 -9.39
CA GLU A 335 -7.88 -24.24 -10.55
C GLU A 335 -6.44 -23.93 -10.11
N ILE A 336 -6.25 -23.14 -9.05
CA ILE A 336 -4.93 -22.91 -8.45
C ILE A 336 -4.37 -24.21 -7.88
N LEU A 337 -5.17 -25.02 -7.19
CA LEU A 337 -4.73 -26.31 -6.65
C LEU A 337 -4.32 -27.29 -7.75
N LYS A 338 -5.02 -27.34 -8.88
CA LYS A 338 -4.61 -28.13 -10.04
C LYS A 338 -3.21 -27.70 -10.53
N GLU A 339 -3.00 -26.37 -10.70
CA GLU A 339 -1.71 -25.85 -11.12
C GLU A 339 -0.59 -26.18 -10.10
N ILE A 340 -0.86 -26.07 -8.81
CA ILE A 340 0.09 -26.38 -7.74
C ILE A 340 0.45 -27.88 -7.73
N ASN A 341 -0.53 -28.76 -7.91
CA ASN A 341 -0.35 -30.22 -7.85
C ASN A 341 0.42 -30.77 -9.06
N GLU A 342 0.51 -30.02 -10.15
CA GLU A 342 1.41 -30.32 -11.28
C GLU A 342 2.88 -30.01 -10.98
N LYS A 343 3.18 -29.31 -9.89
CA LYS A 343 4.51 -28.89 -9.49
C LYS A 343 5.04 -29.73 -8.32
N SER A 344 6.36 -29.78 -8.17
CA SER A 344 6.98 -30.42 -7.04
C SER A 344 6.59 -29.77 -5.70
N GLU A 345 6.69 -30.49 -4.61
CA GLU A 345 6.38 -29.94 -3.27
C GLU A 345 7.35 -28.78 -2.95
N ASP A 346 8.64 -28.99 -3.24
CA ASP A 346 9.67 -27.96 -3.15
C ASP A 346 9.87 -27.31 -4.52
N ALA A 347 8.81 -26.68 -5.03
CA ALA A 347 8.80 -26.09 -6.35
C ALA A 347 10.03 -25.19 -6.58
N SER A 348 10.79 -25.49 -7.62
CA SER A 348 11.96 -24.71 -8.02
C SER A 348 11.57 -23.29 -8.44
N PHE A 349 12.55 -22.39 -8.52
CA PHE A 349 12.32 -21.03 -9.02
C PHE A 349 11.59 -21.00 -10.36
N GLU A 350 11.95 -21.87 -11.31
CA GLU A 350 11.31 -21.91 -12.62
C GLU A 350 9.84 -22.40 -12.52
N GLU A 351 9.57 -23.40 -11.68
CA GLU A 351 8.21 -23.91 -11.47
C GLU A 351 7.32 -22.83 -10.83
N VAL A 352 7.83 -22.09 -9.83
CA VAL A 352 7.10 -20.95 -9.23
C VAL A 352 6.85 -19.84 -10.25
N LYS A 353 7.84 -19.55 -11.08
CA LYS A 353 7.70 -18.55 -12.16
C LYS A 353 6.60 -18.93 -13.15
N ASP A 354 6.49 -20.22 -13.47
CA ASP A 354 5.55 -20.75 -14.45
C ASP A 354 4.11 -20.98 -13.93
N MET A 355 3.81 -20.61 -12.69
CA MET A 355 2.45 -20.61 -12.14
C MET A 355 1.63 -19.49 -12.78
N VAL A 356 1.00 -19.78 -13.91
CA VAL A 356 0.30 -18.80 -14.78
C VAL A 356 -1.08 -18.44 -14.23
N TYR A 357 -1.85 -19.45 -13.80
CA TYR A 357 -3.20 -19.23 -13.25
C TYR A 357 -3.13 -18.53 -11.88
N THR A 358 -2.19 -18.92 -11.03
CA THR A 358 -1.92 -18.24 -9.77
C THR A 358 -1.50 -16.78 -10.00
N HIS A 359 -0.66 -16.51 -11.01
CA HIS A 359 -0.28 -15.15 -11.39
C HIS A 359 -1.49 -14.31 -11.82
N ALA A 360 -2.38 -14.88 -12.61
CA ALA A 360 -3.61 -14.25 -13.05
C ALA A 360 -4.54 -13.95 -11.88
N SER A 361 -4.70 -14.89 -10.96
CA SER A 361 -5.53 -14.75 -9.76
C SER A 361 -5.00 -13.66 -8.82
N LEU A 362 -3.70 -13.57 -8.61
CA LEU A 362 -3.06 -12.50 -7.86
C LEU A 362 -3.23 -11.13 -8.54
N SER A 363 -3.10 -11.08 -9.86
CA SER A 363 -3.31 -9.85 -10.64
C SER A 363 -4.75 -9.36 -10.54
N GLU A 364 -5.72 -10.27 -10.61
CA GLU A 364 -7.14 -9.95 -10.46
C GLU A 364 -7.49 -9.49 -9.03
N SER A 365 -6.91 -10.14 -8.02
CA SER A 365 -7.04 -9.69 -6.63
C SER A 365 -6.54 -8.26 -6.45
N MET A 366 -5.34 -7.96 -6.95
CA MET A 366 -4.77 -6.61 -6.86
C MET A 366 -5.51 -5.59 -7.74
N ARG A 367 -6.21 -6.00 -8.80
CA ARG A 367 -7.10 -5.13 -9.55
C ARG A 367 -8.24 -4.64 -8.65
N LEU A 368 -8.89 -5.57 -7.94
CA LEU A 368 -9.99 -5.26 -7.04
C LEU A 368 -9.51 -4.57 -5.75
N TYR A 369 -8.40 -5.02 -5.18
CA TYR A 369 -7.87 -4.53 -3.90
C TYR A 369 -6.38 -4.17 -4.04
N PRO A 370 -6.06 -3.07 -4.74
CA PRO A 370 -4.66 -2.68 -4.93
C PRO A 370 -3.98 -2.31 -3.61
N PRO A 371 -2.75 -2.79 -3.36
CA PRO A 371 -1.99 -2.40 -2.17
C PRO A 371 -1.81 -0.90 -2.03
N VAL A 372 -1.64 -0.17 -3.15
CA VAL A 372 -1.63 1.30 -3.16
C VAL A 372 -2.88 1.78 -3.92
N PRO A 373 -4.01 2.05 -3.23
CA PRO A 373 -5.29 2.32 -3.87
C PRO A 373 -5.38 3.69 -4.53
N ILE A 374 -4.51 4.63 -4.15
CA ILE A 374 -4.39 5.98 -4.72
C ILE A 374 -2.95 6.47 -4.55
N ASP A 375 -2.36 7.08 -5.57
CA ASP A 375 -1.08 7.79 -5.47
C ASP A 375 -1.21 9.18 -6.05
N SER A 376 -0.40 10.13 -5.58
CA SER A 376 -0.49 11.53 -5.98
C SER A 376 0.85 12.12 -6.35
N LYS A 377 0.78 13.11 -7.24
CA LYS A 377 1.86 13.97 -7.67
C LYS A 377 1.46 15.43 -7.48
N GLU A 378 2.43 16.31 -7.48
CA GLU A 378 2.25 17.75 -7.51
C GLU A 378 2.82 18.29 -8.81
N ALA A 379 2.03 19.11 -9.52
CA ALA A 379 2.47 19.76 -10.73
C ALA A 379 3.40 20.93 -10.40
N ILE A 380 4.63 20.90 -10.90
CA ILE A 380 5.60 21.98 -10.69
C ILE A 380 5.48 23.09 -11.73
N ASP A 381 4.63 22.89 -12.74
CA ASP A 381 4.32 23.85 -13.79
C ASP A 381 2.85 23.73 -14.21
N ASP A 382 2.36 24.72 -14.98
CA ASP A 382 1.03 24.68 -15.58
C ASP A 382 0.96 23.62 -16.68
N ASP A 383 -0.17 22.91 -16.78
CA ASP A 383 -0.35 21.86 -17.78
C ASP A 383 -1.84 21.66 -18.08
N VAL A 384 -2.13 20.88 -19.12
CA VAL A 384 -3.49 20.45 -19.48
C VAL A 384 -3.48 18.94 -19.69
N LEU A 385 -4.29 18.20 -18.93
CA LEU A 385 -4.42 16.76 -19.11
C LEU A 385 -5.12 16.42 -20.44
N PRO A 386 -4.89 15.22 -21.00
CA PRO A 386 -5.50 14.78 -22.26
C PRO A 386 -7.03 14.89 -22.34
N ASP A 387 -7.73 14.83 -21.20
CA ASP A 387 -9.18 15.01 -21.12
C ASP A 387 -9.64 16.48 -21.07
N GLY A 388 -8.71 17.44 -21.22
CA GLY A 388 -8.96 18.88 -21.17
C GLY A 388 -8.93 19.49 -19.75
N THR A 389 -8.65 18.71 -18.71
CA THR A 389 -8.57 19.23 -17.35
C THR A 389 -7.35 20.14 -17.17
N VAL A 390 -7.58 21.40 -16.83
CA VAL A 390 -6.52 22.40 -16.62
C VAL A 390 -5.87 22.18 -15.25
N ILE A 391 -4.57 22.03 -15.25
CA ILE A 391 -3.69 21.90 -14.10
C ILE A 391 -2.91 23.19 -13.92
N LYS A 392 -2.93 23.76 -12.72
CA LYS A 392 -2.08 24.90 -12.35
C LYS A 392 -0.91 24.43 -11.50
N ARG A 393 0.21 25.10 -11.59
CA ARG A 393 1.38 24.87 -10.72
C ARG A 393 0.94 24.75 -9.25
N GLY A 394 1.48 23.77 -8.53
CA GLY A 394 1.09 23.44 -7.15
C GLY A 394 -0.22 22.64 -7.02
N THR A 395 -0.90 22.33 -8.14
CA THR A 395 -2.07 21.44 -8.11
C THR A 395 -1.63 20.02 -7.80
N ARG A 396 -2.28 19.40 -6.80
CA ARG A 396 -2.10 17.97 -6.53
C ARG A 396 -2.98 17.16 -7.47
N VAL A 397 -2.36 16.25 -8.21
CA VAL A 397 -3.04 15.32 -9.12
C VAL A 397 -2.85 13.91 -8.58
N ALA A 398 -3.95 13.20 -8.37
CA ALA A 398 -3.93 11.82 -7.91
C ALA A 398 -4.58 10.91 -8.94
N TYR A 399 -3.89 9.84 -9.32
CA TYR A 399 -4.49 8.74 -10.05
C TYR A 399 -4.94 7.65 -9.08
N HIS A 400 -5.97 6.90 -9.47
CA HIS A 400 -6.75 6.11 -8.54
C HIS A 400 -6.85 4.63 -8.97
N PRO A 401 -5.80 3.79 -8.72
CA PRO A 401 -5.80 2.37 -9.07
C PRO A 401 -7.06 1.62 -8.63
N TYR A 402 -7.57 1.89 -7.42
CA TYR A 402 -8.80 1.28 -6.92
C TYR A 402 -10.03 1.62 -7.77
N ALA A 403 -10.18 2.87 -8.20
CA ALA A 403 -11.26 3.28 -9.09
C ALA A 403 -11.07 2.71 -10.51
N MET A 404 -9.82 2.69 -11.00
CA MET A 404 -9.48 2.11 -12.30
C MET A 404 -9.82 0.63 -12.35
N GLY A 405 -9.47 -0.13 -11.31
CA GLY A 405 -9.78 -1.56 -11.19
C GLY A 405 -11.29 -1.86 -11.13
N ARG A 406 -12.12 -0.87 -10.81
CA ARG A 406 -13.59 -0.98 -10.69
C ARG A 406 -14.36 -0.24 -11.78
N SER A 407 -13.68 0.17 -12.84
CA SER A 407 -14.29 0.89 -13.94
C SER A 407 -14.93 -0.05 -14.96
N GLU A 408 -16.25 0.03 -15.15
CA GLU A 408 -16.96 -0.71 -16.20
C GLU A 408 -16.41 -0.36 -17.60
N LYS A 409 -15.97 0.89 -17.81
CA LYS A 409 -15.38 1.34 -19.07
C LYS A 409 -14.07 0.62 -19.39
N LEU A 410 -13.31 0.19 -18.38
CA LEU A 410 -12.01 -0.46 -18.56
C LEU A 410 -12.11 -1.98 -18.54
N TRP A 411 -13.05 -2.55 -17.77
CA TRP A 411 -13.09 -3.98 -17.48
C TRP A 411 -14.39 -4.67 -17.94
N GLY A 412 -15.35 -3.91 -18.47
CA GLY A 412 -16.63 -4.46 -18.89
C GLY A 412 -17.66 -4.51 -17.76
N ARG A 413 -18.87 -5.02 -18.07
CA ARG A 413 -20.01 -5.07 -17.13
C ARG A 413 -19.75 -5.96 -15.92
N ASP A 414 -18.91 -6.95 -16.08
CA ASP A 414 -18.48 -7.92 -15.07
C ASP A 414 -17.25 -7.44 -14.24
N TRP A 415 -16.99 -6.15 -14.24
CA TRP A 415 -15.84 -5.56 -13.51
C TRP A 415 -15.82 -5.90 -12.01
N ALA A 416 -16.97 -6.15 -11.41
CA ALA A 416 -17.08 -6.45 -9.98
C ALA A 416 -16.72 -7.91 -9.66
N GLU A 417 -16.70 -8.80 -10.65
CA GLU A 417 -16.40 -10.21 -10.47
C GLU A 417 -14.89 -10.43 -10.29
N PHE A 418 -14.55 -11.37 -9.42
CA PHE A 418 -13.20 -11.91 -9.30
C PHE A 418 -13.01 -13.02 -10.33
N ARG A 419 -12.43 -12.67 -11.48
CA ARG A 419 -12.29 -13.56 -12.63
C ARG A 419 -10.87 -13.55 -13.18
N PRO A 420 -10.00 -14.48 -12.76
CA PRO A 420 -8.61 -14.58 -13.22
C PRO A 420 -8.46 -14.74 -14.73
N GLU A 421 -9.46 -15.32 -15.42
CA GLU A 421 -9.45 -15.54 -16.88
C GLU A 421 -9.35 -14.24 -17.69
N ARG A 422 -9.61 -13.06 -17.09
CA ARG A 422 -9.32 -11.74 -17.71
C ARG A 422 -7.88 -11.55 -18.12
N TRP A 423 -6.98 -12.30 -17.47
CA TRP A 423 -5.53 -12.21 -17.61
C TRP A 423 -4.96 -13.38 -18.40
N LEU A 424 -5.82 -14.23 -18.98
CA LEU A 424 -5.43 -15.49 -19.59
C LEU A 424 -5.91 -15.59 -21.04
N GLU A 425 -5.06 -16.18 -21.88
CA GLU A 425 -5.42 -16.65 -23.21
C GLU A 425 -5.03 -18.12 -23.33
N LYS A 426 -5.85 -18.91 -24.05
CA LYS A 426 -5.51 -20.29 -24.36
C LYS A 426 -4.38 -20.32 -25.38
N ARG A 427 -3.24 -20.85 -24.97
CA ARG A 427 -2.05 -20.99 -25.83
C ARG A 427 -2.20 -22.14 -26.82
N ASP A 428 -2.91 -23.19 -26.41
CA ASP A 428 -3.21 -24.36 -27.22
C ASP A 428 -4.54 -24.92 -26.73
N GLU A 429 -5.57 -24.90 -27.60
CA GLU A 429 -6.89 -25.41 -27.24
C GLU A 429 -6.87 -26.92 -26.97
N ALA A 430 -5.99 -27.68 -27.65
CA ALA A 430 -5.86 -29.13 -27.49
C ALA A 430 -5.10 -29.50 -26.19
N ALA A 431 -4.15 -28.69 -25.75
CA ALA A 431 -3.33 -28.96 -24.57
C ALA A 431 -3.85 -28.28 -23.29
N GLY A 432 -4.90 -27.46 -23.36
CA GLY A 432 -5.47 -26.77 -22.20
C GLY A 432 -4.53 -25.78 -21.48
N LYS A 433 -3.40 -25.40 -22.11
CA LYS A 433 -2.39 -24.54 -21.50
C LYS A 433 -2.76 -23.06 -21.62
N TRP A 434 -2.70 -22.37 -20.48
CA TRP A 434 -2.89 -20.93 -20.40
C TRP A 434 -1.58 -20.15 -20.65
N SER A 435 -1.69 -18.94 -21.17
CA SER A 435 -0.64 -17.93 -21.17
C SER A 435 -1.17 -16.65 -20.50
N PHE A 436 -0.30 -15.99 -19.73
CA PHE A 436 -0.65 -14.73 -19.08
C PHE A 436 -0.58 -13.56 -20.08
N VAL A 437 -1.64 -12.75 -20.09
CA VAL A 437 -1.75 -11.55 -20.93
C VAL A 437 -1.61 -10.31 -20.03
N ALA A 438 -0.48 -9.67 -20.13
CA ALA A 438 -0.23 -8.44 -19.39
C ALA A 438 -1.14 -7.30 -19.90
N ARG A 439 -1.68 -6.52 -19.00
CA ARG A 439 -2.45 -5.31 -19.32
C ARG A 439 -1.53 -4.09 -19.39
N ASP A 440 -1.96 -3.11 -20.18
CA ASP A 440 -1.27 -1.82 -20.25
C ASP A 440 -1.08 -1.22 -18.85
N PRO A 441 0.14 -0.83 -18.45
CA PRO A 441 0.44 -0.36 -17.10
C PRO A 441 -0.26 0.95 -16.74
N TYR A 442 -0.74 1.71 -17.72
CA TYR A 442 -1.50 2.94 -17.48
C TYR A 442 -2.99 2.67 -17.27
N THR A 443 -3.49 1.49 -17.69
CA THR A 443 -4.83 0.98 -17.38
C THR A 443 -4.85 0.21 -16.07
N TYR A 444 -3.74 -0.46 -15.75
CA TYR A 444 -3.54 -1.25 -14.53
C TYR A 444 -2.27 -0.80 -13.77
N PRO A 445 -2.28 0.40 -13.13
CA PRO A 445 -1.09 0.98 -12.52
C PRO A 445 -0.84 0.49 -11.08
N VAL A 446 -1.12 -0.78 -10.78
CA VAL A 446 -0.94 -1.38 -9.44
C VAL A 446 0.54 -1.39 -9.02
N PHE A 447 1.45 -1.63 -9.98
CA PHE A 447 2.88 -1.55 -9.78
C PHE A 447 3.48 -0.22 -10.28
N GLN A 448 2.68 0.85 -10.34
CA GLN A 448 3.06 2.08 -11.00
C GLN A 448 3.33 1.88 -12.51
N ALA A 449 3.74 2.95 -13.17
CA ALA A 449 4.15 2.96 -14.57
C ALA A 449 5.21 4.04 -14.83
N GLY A 450 5.82 3.99 -16.02
CA GLY A 450 6.86 4.95 -16.39
C GLY A 450 8.14 4.82 -15.57
N PRO A 451 8.93 5.91 -15.41
CA PRO A 451 10.23 5.84 -14.74
C PRO A 451 10.18 5.37 -13.28
N ARG A 452 9.06 5.56 -12.58
CA ARG A 452 8.87 5.13 -11.18
C ARG A 452 8.17 3.77 -11.03
N ILE A 453 8.11 2.95 -12.08
CA ILE A 453 7.58 1.57 -12.00
C ILE A 453 8.23 0.79 -10.86
N CYS A 454 7.48 -0.05 -10.18
CA CYS A 454 7.97 -0.84 -9.04
C CYS A 454 9.17 -1.68 -9.44
N LEU A 455 10.29 -1.55 -8.71
CA LEU A 455 11.48 -2.39 -8.88
C LEU A 455 11.24 -3.82 -8.42
N GLY A 456 10.46 -3.99 -7.35
CA GLY A 456 10.18 -5.26 -6.71
C GLY A 456 9.02 -6.06 -7.31
N LYS A 457 8.49 -5.69 -8.49
CA LYS A 457 7.32 -6.37 -9.08
C LYS A 457 7.51 -7.88 -9.20
N GLU A 458 8.59 -8.32 -9.84
CA GLU A 458 8.88 -9.76 -10.04
C GLU A 458 9.13 -10.47 -8.70
N MET A 459 9.85 -9.82 -7.78
CA MET A 459 10.08 -10.34 -6.42
C MET A 459 8.75 -10.54 -5.68
N ALA A 460 7.85 -9.56 -5.73
CA ALA A 460 6.56 -9.64 -5.08
C ALA A 460 5.71 -10.79 -5.63
N PHE A 461 5.66 -10.98 -6.95
CA PHE A 461 4.93 -12.10 -7.55
C PHE A 461 5.53 -13.46 -7.18
N LEU A 462 6.85 -13.59 -7.19
CA LEU A 462 7.51 -14.82 -6.80
C LEU A 462 7.23 -15.17 -5.34
N GLN A 463 7.34 -14.20 -4.45
CA GLN A 463 7.03 -14.37 -3.03
C GLN A 463 5.54 -14.74 -2.83
N MET A 464 4.62 -14.01 -3.44
CA MET A 464 3.19 -14.29 -3.31
C MET A 464 2.82 -15.67 -3.85
N LYS A 465 3.32 -16.06 -5.03
CA LYS A 465 3.09 -17.39 -5.60
C LYS A 465 3.60 -18.49 -4.69
N ARG A 466 4.80 -18.31 -4.11
CA ARG A 466 5.39 -19.30 -3.21
C ARG A 466 4.58 -19.45 -1.92
N VAL A 467 4.11 -18.35 -1.34
CA VAL A 467 3.22 -18.38 -0.17
C VAL A 467 1.90 -19.06 -0.52
N VAL A 468 1.28 -18.69 -1.64
CA VAL A 468 0.00 -19.27 -2.09
C VAL A 468 0.15 -20.78 -2.31
N SER A 469 1.20 -21.23 -3.01
CA SER A 469 1.42 -22.66 -3.26
C SER A 469 1.68 -23.44 -1.97
N GLY A 470 2.54 -22.92 -1.08
CA GLY A 470 2.88 -23.62 0.17
C GLY A 470 1.72 -23.69 1.16
N VAL A 471 0.90 -22.63 1.21
CA VAL A 471 -0.28 -22.60 2.09
C VAL A 471 -1.41 -23.45 1.52
N LEU A 472 -1.84 -23.21 0.27
CA LEU A 472 -3.01 -23.90 -0.29
C LEU A 472 -2.80 -25.39 -0.49
N ARG A 473 -1.57 -25.85 -0.70
CA ARG A 473 -1.25 -27.29 -0.77
C ARG A 473 -1.58 -28.03 0.53
N ARG A 474 -1.46 -27.37 1.68
CA ARG A 474 -1.59 -28.00 3.01
C ARG A 474 -2.83 -27.57 3.78
N PHE A 475 -3.30 -26.35 3.53
CA PHE A 475 -4.34 -25.73 4.34
C PHE A 475 -5.43 -25.09 3.51
N ARG A 476 -6.60 -25.04 4.11
CA ARG A 476 -7.71 -24.19 3.72
C ARG A 476 -7.78 -23.00 4.67
N VAL A 477 -7.87 -21.80 4.13
CA VAL A 477 -8.01 -20.57 4.91
C VAL A 477 -9.50 -20.21 4.98
N VAL A 478 -10.08 -20.28 6.17
CA VAL A 478 -11.51 -20.05 6.37
C VAL A 478 -11.71 -18.76 7.18
N PRO A 479 -12.36 -17.73 6.61
CA PRO A 479 -12.66 -16.50 7.36
C PRO A 479 -13.47 -16.77 8.61
N ALA A 480 -13.12 -16.09 9.71
CA ALA A 480 -13.82 -16.19 11.00
C ALA A 480 -14.72 -14.97 11.26
N PHE A 481 -15.27 -14.39 10.19
CA PHE A 481 -16.27 -13.32 10.26
C PHE A 481 -17.68 -13.86 10.43
N GLU A 482 -18.61 -13.00 10.87
CA GLU A 482 -20.03 -13.32 10.85
C GLU A 482 -20.54 -13.44 9.41
N GLU A 483 -21.54 -14.29 9.19
CA GLU A 483 -22.11 -14.49 7.88
C GLU A 483 -22.69 -13.19 7.32
N GLY A 484 -22.25 -12.78 6.12
CA GLY A 484 -22.66 -11.53 5.47
C GLY A 484 -21.81 -10.29 5.84
N GLU A 485 -20.83 -10.42 6.73
CA GLU A 485 -19.90 -9.33 7.02
C GLU A 485 -18.88 -9.18 5.88
N GLU A 486 -18.81 -7.96 5.31
CA GLU A 486 -17.83 -7.61 4.26
C GLU A 486 -16.71 -6.77 4.85
N PRO A 487 -15.44 -7.16 4.63
CA PRO A 487 -14.32 -6.41 5.16
C PRO A 487 -14.18 -5.04 4.51
N ILE A 488 -13.79 -4.06 5.31
CA ILE A 488 -13.62 -2.68 4.87
C ILE A 488 -12.16 -2.43 4.54
N LEU A 489 -11.89 -2.02 3.29
CA LEU A 489 -10.57 -1.51 2.91
C LEU A 489 -10.38 -0.12 3.50
N ILE A 490 -9.32 0.03 4.30
CA ILE A 490 -8.80 1.32 4.73
C ILE A 490 -7.44 1.56 4.06
N ALA A 491 -7.10 2.83 3.83
CA ALA A 491 -5.82 3.20 3.24
C ALA A 491 -5.05 4.12 4.18
N HIS A 492 -3.85 3.69 4.50
CA HIS A 492 -2.76 4.51 5.00
C HIS A 492 -1.79 4.81 3.85
N LEU A 493 -0.49 4.51 3.98
CA LEU A 493 0.43 4.52 2.84
C LEU A 493 0.19 3.29 1.95
N ALA A 494 -0.15 2.15 2.55
CA ALA A 494 -0.69 0.98 1.87
C ALA A 494 -2.12 0.68 2.35
N SER A 495 -2.85 -0.15 1.60
CA SER A 495 -4.18 -0.60 1.98
C SER A 495 -4.12 -1.68 3.06
N LYS A 496 -5.16 -1.72 3.90
CA LYS A 496 -5.33 -2.75 4.92
C LYS A 496 -6.79 -3.15 5.04
N MET A 497 -7.03 -4.32 5.56
CA MET A 497 -8.34 -4.74 6.03
C MET A 497 -8.58 -4.16 7.43
N LYS A 498 -9.65 -3.42 7.61
CA LYS A 498 -9.98 -2.79 8.90
C LYS A 498 -10.26 -3.87 9.96
N GLY A 499 -9.54 -3.85 11.06
CA GLY A 499 -9.70 -4.81 12.15
C GLY A 499 -8.91 -6.11 11.97
N GLY A 500 -8.07 -6.22 10.94
CA GLY A 500 -7.31 -7.43 10.63
C GLY A 500 -8.09 -8.43 9.78
N PHE A 501 -7.54 -9.62 9.57
CA PHE A 501 -8.17 -10.71 8.85
C PHE A 501 -8.19 -11.97 9.72
N SER A 502 -9.22 -12.09 10.56
CA SER A 502 -9.43 -13.24 11.42
C SER A 502 -9.80 -14.48 10.60
N VAL A 503 -9.02 -15.55 10.75
CA VAL A 503 -9.19 -16.81 10.02
C VAL A 503 -9.04 -18.03 10.93
N LYS A 504 -9.69 -19.11 10.54
CA LYS A 504 -9.41 -20.48 10.99
C LYS A 504 -8.59 -21.16 9.91
N ILE A 505 -7.63 -21.98 10.32
CA ILE A 505 -6.82 -22.81 9.43
C ILE A 505 -7.32 -24.24 9.55
N GLU A 506 -7.60 -24.86 8.40
CA GLU A 506 -8.02 -26.26 8.32
C GLU A 506 -7.01 -27.03 7.48
N GLU A 507 -6.54 -28.18 7.95
CA GLU A 507 -5.68 -29.06 7.16
C GLU A 507 -6.47 -29.72 6.04
N ARG A 508 -5.87 -29.78 4.84
CA ARG A 508 -6.46 -30.53 3.72
C ARG A 508 -6.21 -32.02 3.93
N VAL A 509 -7.25 -32.82 3.69
CA VAL A 509 -7.14 -34.27 3.65
C VAL A 509 -7.03 -34.75 2.21
N GLU A 510 -6.39 -35.92 1.97
CA GLU A 510 -6.17 -36.47 0.62
C GLU A 510 -7.40 -36.55 -0.31
N LYS A 511 -8.62 -36.40 0.26
CA LYS A 511 -9.86 -36.37 -0.51
C LYS A 511 -10.22 -35.01 -1.13
N ASP A 512 -9.45 -33.96 -0.81
CA ASP A 512 -9.68 -32.60 -1.29
C ASP A 512 -8.91 -32.27 -2.58
N PHE A 513 -8.27 -33.29 -3.18
CA PHE A 513 -7.44 -33.22 -4.39
C PHE A 513 -8.07 -33.92 -5.60
#